data_fdbdbdb44677ca7b0f72f82417c67e75
#
_entry.id   fdbdbdb44677ca7b0f72f82417c67e75
#
_cell.length_a   1.000
_cell.length_b   1.000
_cell.length_c   1.000
_cell.angle_alpha   90.00
_cell.angle_beta   90.00
_cell.angle_gamma   90.00
#
_symmetry.space_group_name_H-M   'P 1'
#
loop_
_entity.id
_entity.type
_entity.pdbx_description
1 polymer ?
#
loop_
_entity_poly.entity_id
_entity_poly.type
_entity_poly.pdbx_seq_one_letter_code
_entity_poly.pdbx_strand_id
1 'polypeptide(L)'
;MSVNKKPLGITDVVLRDAHQSLIATRMRIDDMLPIAEKLDQVGFWSLESWGGATFDSCIRYLGEDPWERIRRFKEAMPNTPQQMLFRGQNILGYRHYADDLVDKFVERASVNGVDVFRVFDAMNDPRNLETAINSVRKQNKHAQGTMSYTISPVHTIDSWLDMARTIESMGADSLCIKDMAGLLKPYVAFDLITKLKQTVQIPIHMQCHATTGLSTPTYLKAIEAGIDNIDTAISSMSMTYGHSPTETIVASLDRTDWDTGLDINLLEEIASYFREVRKKYVKFEGSLKGIDSRILVAQVPGGMLTNLENQLREQNAAEKLDEVLEEIPKVREDLGFIPLVTPTSQIVGTQAVLNVISGERYRNITKETEGVLKGEYGATPAPMNQKLQAKVLNGKEAIHCRPADLLEPEFEKQKADLMGLAEAENIMLKNEIDDTLTYALFPQVGWKFLKNRDNSEAFEAIPSXDDLKPARNNSAEVDSGIYTVEVEGKSYMVRVSDGGDISQLTELSESKPNFGVQAKSGEIIEVAAPLAGNVFNVAVEVGDNVSEGEIILVLEAMKMETEIRSTSTGVVTQIYVASGDAVKVGDVLLTLS
;
A
#
# COMPACT_ATOMS: atom_id res chain seq x y z
N MET A 1 20.01 25.55 -36.74
CA MET A 1 20.81 24.45 -36.14
C MET A 1 19.86 23.59 -35.37
N SER A 2 19.59 22.35 -35.84
CA SER A 2 18.78 21.41 -35.08
C SER A 2 19.58 20.99 -33.84
N VAL A 3 19.17 21.47 -32.70
CA VAL A 3 19.64 20.89 -31.44
C VAL A 3 19.19 19.44 -31.50
N ASN A 4 20.14 18.51 -31.38
CA ASN A 4 19.82 17.08 -31.24
C ASN A 4 19.04 16.90 -29.93
N LYS A 5 17.73 17.13 -29.97
CA LYS A 5 16.87 16.90 -28.82
C LYS A 5 16.79 15.40 -28.57
N LYS A 6 17.13 15.01 -27.37
CA LYS A 6 16.96 13.64 -26.92
C LYS A 6 15.45 13.34 -26.88
N PRO A 7 14.98 12.24 -27.47
CA PRO A 7 13.55 11.90 -27.41
C PRO A 7 13.08 11.75 -25.95
N LEU A 8 11.81 12.08 -25.70
CA LEU A 8 11.19 11.86 -24.39
C LEU A 8 11.27 10.37 -24.04
N GLY A 9 11.84 10.06 -22.89
CA GLY A 9 11.86 8.67 -22.38
C GLY A 9 10.54 8.31 -21.72
N ILE A 10 10.07 7.11 -21.96
CA ILE A 10 8.85 6.58 -21.32
C ILE A 10 9.20 5.36 -20.51
N THR A 11 8.78 5.36 -19.23
CA THR A 11 8.69 4.17 -18.41
C THR A 11 7.26 3.69 -18.46
N ASP A 12 7.00 2.49 -18.97
CA ASP A 12 5.66 1.93 -18.88
C ASP A 12 5.55 1.13 -17.59
N VAL A 13 4.44 1.34 -16.86
CA VAL A 13 4.23 0.73 -15.55
C VAL A 13 3.21 -0.42 -15.56
N VAL A 14 2.89 -0.95 -16.75
CA VAL A 14 1.85 -1.99 -16.91
C VAL A 14 2.15 -3.25 -16.09
N LEU A 15 3.44 -3.58 -15.90
CA LEU A 15 3.86 -4.79 -15.19
C LEU A 15 3.93 -4.63 -13.66
N ARG A 16 3.77 -3.41 -13.14
CA ARG A 16 3.79 -3.17 -11.69
C ARG A 16 2.70 -2.21 -11.22
N ASP A 17 2.87 -0.89 -11.37
CA ASP A 17 1.99 0.10 -10.72
C ASP A 17 0.57 0.10 -11.32
N ALA A 18 0.44 -0.18 -12.59
CA ALA A 18 -0.87 -0.24 -13.25
C ALA A 18 -1.76 -1.30 -12.62
N HIS A 19 -1.28 -2.55 -12.53
CA HIS A 19 -2.10 -3.60 -11.94
C HIS A 19 -2.18 -3.51 -10.41
N GLN A 20 -1.18 -2.90 -9.77
CA GLN A 20 -1.28 -2.58 -8.34
C GLN A 20 -2.45 -1.64 -8.08
N SER A 21 -2.57 -0.60 -8.89
CA SER A 21 -3.57 0.46 -8.71
C SER A 21 -4.98 0.02 -9.14
N LEU A 22 -5.09 -0.76 -10.21
CA LEU A 22 -6.38 -1.08 -10.84
C LEU A 22 -6.99 -2.39 -10.35
N ILE A 23 -6.17 -3.41 -10.06
CA ILE A 23 -6.63 -4.77 -9.75
C ILE A 23 -5.88 -5.36 -8.53
N ALA A 24 -5.62 -4.51 -7.56
CA ALA A 24 -5.09 -4.86 -6.22
C ALA A 24 -3.84 -5.77 -6.27
N THR A 25 -2.96 -5.53 -7.23
CA THR A 25 -1.69 -6.29 -7.44
C THR A 25 -1.93 -7.78 -7.73
N ARG A 26 -3.07 -8.16 -8.32
CA ARG A 26 -3.41 -9.57 -8.52
C ARG A 26 -2.97 -10.17 -9.85
N MET A 27 -2.41 -9.37 -10.78
CA MET A 27 -2.01 -9.90 -12.10
C MET A 27 -0.86 -10.90 -11.93
N ARG A 28 -1.07 -12.10 -12.47
CA ARG A 28 -0.10 -13.20 -12.38
C ARG A 28 0.96 -13.08 -13.49
N ILE A 29 2.15 -13.58 -13.18
CA ILE A 29 3.26 -13.51 -14.14
C ILE A 29 2.94 -14.27 -15.45
N ASP A 30 2.19 -15.36 -15.38
CA ASP A 30 1.82 -16.14 -16.56
C ASP A 30 0.85 -15.39 -17.50
N ASP A 31 0.19 -14.33 -17.00
CA ASP A 31 -0.61 -13.41 -17.82
C ASP A 31 0.22 -12.21 -18.35
N MET A 32 1.46 -12.06 -17.92
CA MET A 32 2.35 -10.97 -18.38
C MET A 32 3.38 -11.46 -19.38
N LEU A 33 3.94 -12.64 -19.18
CA LEU A 33 5.04 -13.15 -20.00
C LEU A 33 4.68 -13.35 -21.50
N PRO A 34 3.45 -13.76 -21.86
CA PRO A 34 3.15 -13.97 -23.29
C PRO A 34 3.31 -12.72 -24.15
N ILE A 35 3.22 -11.52 -23.57
CA ILE A 35 3.37 -10.25 -24.31
C ILE A 35 4.77 -9.61 -24.11
N ALA A 36 5.62 -10.23 -23.30
CA ALA A 36 6.90 -9.65 -22.88
C ALA A 36 7.82 -9.32 -24.08
N GLU A 37 7.90 -10.22 -25.07
CA GLU A 37 8.73 -9.97 -26.25
C GLU A 37 8.33 -8.69 -26.98
N LYS A 38 7.02 -8.42 -27.10
CA LYS A 38 6.53 -7.18 -27.72
C LYS A 38 6.84 -5.96 -26.87
N LEU A 39 6.68 -6.06 -25.54
CA LEU A 39 7.06 -4.99 -24.62
C LEU A 39 8.55 -4.64 -24.76
N ASP A 40 9.41 -5.67 -24.92
CA ASP A 40 10.86 -5.48 -25.07
C ASP A 40 11.24 -4.80 -26.39
N GLN A 41 10.39 -4.90 -27.42
CA GLN A 41 10.61 -4.30 -28.74
C GLN A 41 10.18 -2.83 -28.83
N VAL A 42 9.37 -2.33 -27.92
CA VAL A 42 8.81 -0.97 -27.98
C VAL A 42 9.90 0.10 -27.94
N GLY A 43 10.94 -0.08 -27.12
CA GLY A 43 11.97 0.93 -26.93
C GLY A 43 11.70 1.83 -25.72
N PHE A 44 11.02 1.35 -24.72
CA PHE A 44 10.81 2.06 -23.45
C PHE A 44 12.14 2.39 -22.77
N TRP A 45 12.21 3.52 -22.08
CA TRP A 45 13.35 3.87 -21.24
C TRP A 45 13.54 2.84 -20.14
N SER A 46 12.44 2.37 -19.54
CA SER A 46 12.41 1.23 -18.63
C SER A 46 11.00 0.65 -18.58
N LEU A 47 10.87 -0.56 -18.03
CA LEU A 47 9.59 -1.17 -17.65
C LEU A 47 9.57 -1.31 -16.13
N GLU A 48 8.59 -0.70 -15.47
CA GLU A 48 8.44 -0.87 -14.03
C GLU A 48 7.72 -2.20 -13.78
N SER A 49 8.45 -3.16 -13.22
CA SER A 49 8.01 -4.56 -13.17
C SER A 49 8.06 -5.14 -11.75
N TRP A 50 8.59 -4.40 -10.76
CA TRP A 50 8.81 -4.95 -9.43
C TRP A 50 8.70 -3.86 -8.35
N GLY A 51 8.46 -4.27 -7.09
CA GLY A 51 8.35 -3.34 -5.97
C GLY A 51 7.71 -3.99 -4.75
N GLY A 52 7.48 -3.21 -3.70
CA GLY A 52 7.01 -3.70 -2.40
C GLY A 52 5.67 -4.40 -2.44
N ALA A 53 4.65 -3.78 -3.02
CA ALA A 53 3.32 -4.38 -3.09
C ALA A 53 3.31 -5.62 -3.99
N THR A 54 4.12 -5.63 -5.05
CA THR A 54 4.29 -6.81 -5.91
C THR A 54 4.88 -7.97 -5.12
N PHE A 55 5.96 -7.72 -4.39
CA PHE A 55 6.63 -8.74 -3.56
C PHE A 55 5.64 -9.31 -2.53
N ASP A 56 4.98 -8.44 -1.78
CA ASP A 56 3.99 -8.84 -0.77
C ASP A 56 2.84 -9.65 -1.39
N SER A 57 2.29 -9.19 -2.52
CA SER A 57 1.20 -9.90 -3.20
C SER A 57 1.62 -11.29 -3.68
N CYS A 58 2.84 -11.41 -4.22
CA CYS A 58 3.37 -12.70 -4.66
C CYS A 58 3.36 -13.73 -3.53
N ILE A 59 3.89 -13.37 -2.36
CA ILE A 59 4.03 -14.30 -1.23
C ILE A 59 2.75 -14.47 -0.42
N ARG A 60 1.89 -13.44 -0.39
CA ARG A 60 0.67 -13.45 0.43
C ARG A 60 -0.52 -14.09 -0.28
N TYR A 61 -0.68 -13.78 -1.56
CA TYR A 61 -1.90 -14.14 -2.30
C TYR A 61 -1.66 -15.07 -3.47
N LEU A 62 -0.58 -14.82 -4.26
CA LEU A 62 -0.42 -15.48 -5.54
C LEU A 62 0.29 -16.83 -5.46
N GLY A 63 1.08 -17.06 -4.40
CA GLY A 63 1.95 -18.23 -4.33
C GLY A 63 3.07 -18.20 -5.37
N GLU A 64 3.47 -17.01 -5.81
CA GLU A 64 4.56 -16.81 -6.76
C GLU A 64 5.84 -16.40 -6.02
N ASP A 65 6.97 -16.93 -6.44
CA ASP A 65 8.26 -16.50 -5.91
C ASP A 65 8.60 -15.11 -6.50
N PRO A 66 8.69 -14.05 -5.68
CA PRO A 66 8.94 -12.70 -6.20
C PRO A 66 10.33 -12.55 -6.84
N TRP A 67 11.33 -13.32 -6.38
CA TRP A 67 12.67 -13.31 -6.96
C TRP A 67 12.67 -14.00 -8.34
N GLU A 68 11.95 -15.11 -8.45
CA GLU A 68 11.76 -15.80 -9.73
C GLU A 68 11.01 -14.91 -10.73
N ARG A 69 10.01 -14.13 -10.25
CA ARG A 69 9.25 -13.19 -11.10
C ARG A 69 10.19 -12.21 -11.81
N ILE A 70 11.10 -11.56 -11.08
CA ILE A 70 11.99 -10.57 -11.72
C ILE A 70 13.03 -11.25 -12.62
N ARG A 71 13.52 -12.45 -12.28
CA ARG A 71 14.41 -13.23 -13.15
C ARG A 71 13.73 -13.55 -14.51
N ARG A 72 12.48 -14.03 -14.45
CA ARG A 72 11.70 -14.36 -15.66
C ARG A 72 11.45 -13.14 -16.54
N PHE A 73 11.16 -11.98 -15.92
CA PHE A 73 11.02 -10.72 -16.66
C PHE A 73 12.32 -10.33 -17.37
N LYS A 74 13.44 -10.38 -16.63
CA LYS A 74 14.74 -10.01 -17.21
C LYS A 74 15.14 -10.94 -18.35
N GLU A 75 14.87 -12.24 -18.22
CA GLU A 75 15.09 -13.22 -19.28
C GLU A 75 14.22 -12.95 -20.52
N ALA A 76 12.93 -12.66 -20.29
CA ALA A 76 11.97 -12.43 -21.39
C ALA A 76 12.15 -11.05 -22.06
N MET A 77 12.74 -10.08 -21.35
CA MET A 77 12.90 -8.69 -21.82
C MET A 77 14.35 -8.21 -21.59
N PRO A 78 15.32 -8.83 -22.30
CA PRO A 78 16.73 -8.52 -22.04
C PRO A 78 17.16 -7.11 -22.47
N ASN A 79 16.46 -6.50 -23.41
CA ASN A 79 16.84 -5.20 -23.98
C ASN A 79 16.31 -4.01 -23.20
N THR A 80 15.21 -4.18 -22.46
CA THR A 80 14.56 -3.08 -21.73
C THR A 80 14.95 -3.13 -20.24
N PRO A 81 15.50 -2.05 -19.69
CA PRO A 81 15.82 -2.01 -18.25
C PRO A 81 14.60 -2.29 -17.38
N GLN A 82 14.77 -3.18 -16.39
CA GLN A 82 13.72 -3.52 -15.44
C GLN A 82 13.81 -2.59 -14.23
N GLN A 83 12.72 -1.91 -13.93
CA GLN A 83 12.67 -0.91 -12.85
C GLN A 83 11.89 -1.44 -11.65
N MET A 84 12.37 -1.12 -10.45
CA MET A 84 11.62 -1.35 -9.23
C MET A 84 11.32 -0.06 -8.46
N LEU A 85 10.21 -0.03 -7.76
CA LEU A 85 9.93 0.98 -6.74
C LEU A 85 10.50 0.50 -5.39
N PHE A 86 11.34 1.32 -4.77
CA PHE A 86 12.16 0.96 -3.61
C PHE A 86 12.00 2.01 -2.51
N ARG A 87 11.55 1.59 -1.32
CA ARG A 87 11.22 2.51 -0.22
C ARG A 87 12.42 2.85 0.66
N GLY A 88 13.55 3.25 0.06
CA GLY A 88 14.73 3.68 0.82
C GLY A 88 15.03 2.74 2.00
N GLN A 89 15.12 3.31 3.20
CA GLN A 89 15.44 2.53 4.41
C GLN A 89 14.34 1.54 4.82
N ASN A 90 13.12 1.67 4.29
CA ASN A 90 12.05 0.68 4.50
C ASN A 90 12.14 -0.51 3.54
N ILE A 91 13.00 -0.48 2.54
CA ILE A 91 13.15 -1.49 1.49
C ILE A 91 11.80 -1.74 0.79
N LEU A 92 11.07 -2.78 1.20
CA LEU A 92 9.72 -3.11 0.72
C LEU A 92 8.67 -3.10 1.85
N GLY A 93 9.12 -2.86 3.08
CA GLY A 93 8.29 -3.01 4.28
C GLY A 93 7.75 -1.70 4.84
N TYR A 94 7.38 -1.75 6.10
CA TYR A 94 6.69 -0.66 6.80
C TYR A 94 7.50 -0.10 7.97
N ARG A 95 8.69 -0.67 8.27
CA ARG A 95 9.64 -0.17 9.26
C ARG A 95 10.97 0.14 8.59
N HIS A 96 11.85 0.82 9.29
CA HIS A 96 13.24 0.97 8.86
C HIS A 96 14.02 -0.33 9.13
N TYR A 97 14.89 -0.69 8.21
CA TYR A 97 15.80 -1.83 8.32
C TYR A 97 17.23 -1.33 8.47
N ALA A 98 18.09 -2.16 9.04
CA ALA A 98 19.50 -1.83 9.20
C ALA A 98 20.21 -1.75 7.83
N ASP A 99 21.29 -1.00 7.77
CA ASP A 99 22.02 -0.73 6.53
C ASP A 99 22.53 -2.01 5.85
N ASP A 100 22.94 -3.02 6.65
CA ASP A 100 23.39 -4.30 6.10
C ASP A 100 22.28 -5.04 5.34
N LEU A 101 21.03 -4.93 5.82
CA LEU A 101 19.88 -5.54 5.13
C LEU A 101 19.56 -4.78 3.84
N VAL A 102 19.66 -3.44 3.85
CA VAL A 102 19.47 -2.61 2.64
C VAL A 102 20.53 -2.98 1.59
N ASP A 103 21.81 -3.04 1.98
CA ASP A 103 22.91 -3.41 1.08
C ASP A 103 22.68 -4.81 0.48
N LYS A 104 22.32 -5.79 1.32
CA LYS A 104 22.11 -7.18 0.87
C LYS A 104 20.89 -7.27 -0.06
N PHE A 105 19.82 -6.56 0.25
CA PHE A 105 18.63 -6.53 -0.62
C PHE A 105 18.94 -5.96 -2.00
N VAL A 106 19.66 -4.82 -2.06
CA VAL A 106 20.02 -4.18 -3.34
C VAL A 106 20.95 -5.09 -4.16
N GLU A 107 21.94 -5.73 -3.52
CA GLU A 107 22.80 -6.73 -4.16
C GLU A 107 21.96 -7.82 -4.82
N ARG A 108 21.02 -8.41 -4.07
CA ARG A 108 20.22 -9.52 -4.58
C ARG A 108 19.22 -9.08 -5.66
N ALA A 109 18.58 -7.94 -5.50
CA ALA A 109 17.67 -7.39 -6.51
C ALA A 109 18.41 -7.13 -7.83
N SER A 110 19.65 -6.60 -7.75
CA SER A 110 20.51 -6.35 -8.91
C SER A 110 20.88 -7.64 -9.63
N VAL A 111 21.31 -8.67 -8.87
CA VAL A 111 21.69 -9.98 -9.42
C VAL A 111 20.48 -10.67 -10.07
N ASN A 112 19.29 -10.51 -9.48
CA ASN A 112 18.06 -11.14 -9.97
C ASN A 112 17.42 -10.42 -11.15
N GLY A 113 17.91 -9.20 -11.55
CA GLY A 113 17.49 -8.60 -12.80
C GLY A 113 17.02 -7.15 -12.76
N VAL A 114 17.01 -6.50 -11.58
CA VAL A 114 16.65 -5.08 -11.49
C VAL A 114 17.78 -4.19 -12.01
N ASP A 115 17.46 -3.28 -12.91
CA ASP A 115 18.42 -2.35 -13.52
C ASP A 115 18.26 -0.92 -13.01
N VAL A 116 17.02 -0.51 -12.68
CA VAL A 116 16.70 0.85 -12.23
C VAL A 116 16.00 0.77 -10.87
N PHE A 117 16.56 1.44 -9.88
CA PHE A 117 16.00 1.51 -8.53
C PHE A 117 15.43 2.91 -8.31
N ARG A 118 14.11 3.03 -8.31
CA ARG A 118 13.41 4.29 -7.95
C ARG A 118 13.31 4.35 -6.44
N VAL A 119 14.22 5.09 -5.81
CA VAL A 119 14.38 5.15 -4.35
C VAL A 119 13.60 6.34 -3.81
N PHE A 120 12.60 6.10 -2.96
CA PHE A 120 11.84 7.17 -2.32
C PHE A 120 11.79 6.99 -0.80
N ASP A 121 11.50 8.06 -0.09
CA ASP A 121 11.20 8.04 1.34
C ASP A 121 9.82 8.66 1.60
N ALA A 122 9.04 8.03 2.46
CA ALA A 122 7.68 8.49 2.74
C ALA A 122 7.64 9.81 3.52
N MET A 123 8.70 10.11 4.27
CA MET A 123 8.82 11.37 5.03
C MET A 123 9.46 12.50 4.19
N ASN A 124 10.05 12.16 3.05
CA ASN A 124 10.98 13.04 2.30
C ASN A 124 12.20 13.45 3.13
N ASP A 125 12.63 12.59 4.04
CA ASP A 125 13.88 12.79 4.77
C ASP A 125 15.04 12.24 3.91
N PRO A 126 15.89 13.10 3.32
CA PRO A 126 16.91 12.62 2.39
C PRO A 126 17.92 11.67 3.04
N ARG A 127 18.11 11.73 4.37
CA ARG A 127 18.99 10.80 5.08
C ARG A 127 18.55 9.34 4.93
N ASN A 128 17.25 9.11 4.73
CA ASN A 128 16.67 7.77 4.51
C ASN A 128 16.91 7.24 3.09
N LEU A 129 17.39 8.06 2.16
CA LEU A 129 17.69 7.66 0.78
C LEU A 129 19.15 7.24 0.61
N GLU A 130 20.04 7.74 1.47
CA GLU A 130 21.48 7.72 1.25
C GLU A 130 22.05 6.30 1.11
N THR A 131 21.77 5.41 2.07
CA THR A 131 22.28 4.03 2.02
C THR A 131 21.78 3.31 0.75
N ALA A 132 20.50 3.46 0.43
CA ALA A 132 19.91 2.82 -0.77
C ALA A 132 20.58 3.32 -2.05
N ILE A 133 20.74 4.63 -2.23
CA ILE A 133 21.38 5.21 -3.42
C ILE A 133 22.83 4.70 -3.54
N ASN A 134 23.57 4.74 -2.44
CA ASN A 134 24.95 4.26 -2.42
C ASN A 134 25.05 2.77 -2.76
N SER A 135 24.14 1.94 -2.21
CA SER A 135 24.11 0.50 -2.48
C SER A 135 23.85 0.21 -3.95
N VAL A 136 22.89 0.92 -4.57
CA VAL A 136 22.56 0.77 -6.00
C VAL A 136 23.79 1.12 -6.86
N ARG A 137 24.47 2.21 -6.53
CA ARG A 137 25.67 2.63 -7.26
C ARG A 137 26.83 1.61 -7.13
N LYS A 138 27.00 1.01 -5.94
CA LYS A 138 27.97 -0.08 -5.73
C LYS A 138 27.72 -1.26 -6.68
N GLN A 139 26.45 -1.51 -7.04
CA GLN A 139 26.08 -2.59 -7.95
C GLN A 139 26.16 -2.16 -9.43
N ASN A 140 26.60 -0.95 -9.74
CA ASN A 140 26.65 -0.38 -11.09
C ASN A 140 25.27 -0.37 -11.76
N LYS A 141 24.21 -0.12 -10.94
CA LYS A 141 22.83 0.00 -11.40
C LYS A 141 22.39 1.48 -11.33
N HIS A 142 21.26 1.78 -11.97
CA HIS A 142 20.74 3.15 -12.04
C HIS A 142 20.00 3.52 -10.75
N ALA A 143 20.54 4.49 -10.01
CA ALA A 143 19.90 5.01 -8.80
C ALA A 143 19.06 6.24 -9.16
N GLN A 144 17.74 6.12 -9.13
CA GLN A 144 16.82 7.23 -9.34
C GLN A 144 16.34 7.73 -7.97
N GLY A 145 16.85 8.88 -7.53
CA GLY A 145 16.43 9.49 -6.27
C GLY A 145 15.09 10.21 -6.45
N THR A 146 14.19 10.09 -5.48
CA THR A 146 12.79 10.46 -5.68
C THR A 146 12.31 11.46 -4.62
N MET A 147 11.60 12.49 -5.08
CA MET A 147 10.83 13.41 -4.23
C MET A 147 9.37 12.95 -4.21
N SER A 148 8.84 12.62 -3.02
CA SER A 148 7.41 12.28 -2.84
C SER A 148 6.60 13.57 -2.87
N TYR A 149 6.06 13.93 -4.04
CA TYR A 149 5.39 15.22 -4.25
C TYR A 149 4.10 15.31 -3.44
N THR A 150 3.93 16.44 -2.80
CA THR A 150 2.70 16.78 -2.06
C THR A 150 2.53 18.29 -2.02
N ILE A 151 1.38 18.74 -1.56
CA ILE A 151 1.09 20.15 -1.36
C ILE A 151 0.79 20.42 0.12
N SER A 152 1.29 21.53 0.62
CA SER A 152 1.01 22.04 1.96
C SER A 152 1.59 23.43 2.09
N PRO A 153 1.33 24.15 3.19
CA PRO A 153 1.94 25.47 3.40
C PRO A 153 3.47 25.45 3.45
N VAL A 154 4.11 24.29 3.72
CA VAL A 154 5.58 24.20 3.86
C VAL A 154 6.25 23.61 2.62
N HIS A 155 5.51 23.00 1.70
CA HIS A 155 6.05 22.45 0.46
C HIS A 155 6.03 23.52 -0.64
N THR A 156 7.12 24.25 -0.75
CA THR A 156 7.31 25.33 -1.76
C THR A 156 8.19 24.82 -2.91
N ILE A 157 8.23 25.55 -4.00
CA ILE A 157 9.15 25.22 -5.10
C ILE A 157 10.60 25.21 -4.58
N ASP A 158 10.98 26.18 -3.77
CA ASP A 158 12.35 26.26 -3.22
C ASP A 158 12.69 25.01 -2.40
N SER A 159 11.74 24.50 -1.58
CA SER A 159 11.98 23.26 -0.82
C SER A 159 12.22 22.06 -1.75
N TRP A 160 11.51 21.99 -2.88
CA TRP A 160 11.74 20.94 -3.88
C TRP A 160 13.10 21.08 -4.57
N LEU A 161 13.54 22.32 -4.86
CA LEU A 161 14.86 22.57 -5.45
C LEU A 161 15.98 22.15 -4.48
N ASP A 162 15.82 22.45 -3.18
CA ASP A 162 16.80 22.06 -2.16
C ASP A 162 16.89 20.55 -2.02
N MET A 163 15.75 19.86 -2.03
CA MET A 163 15.72 18.39 -1.99
C MET A 163 16.39 17.80 -3.25
N ALA A 164 16.13 18.39 -4.41
CA ALA A 164 16.74 17.94 -5.67
C ALA A 164 18.27 18.07 -5.64
N ARG A 165 18.81 19.20 -5.13
CA ARG A 165 20.26 19.38 -4.95
C ARG A 165 20.84 18.31 -4.03
N THR A 166 20.15 18.03 -2.94
CA THR A 166 20.57 17.02 -1.96
C THR A 166 20.62 15.63 -2.60
N ILE A 167 19.58 15.25 -3.33
CA ILE A 167 19.53 13.95 -4.05
C ILE A 167 20.68 13.85 -5.07
N GLU A 168 20.91 14.91 -5.86
CA GLU A 168 22.02 14.95 -6.82
C GLU A 168 23.36 14.79 -6.10
N SER A 169 23.55 15.47 -4.96
CA SER A 169 24.80 15.41 -4.20
C SER A 169 25.08 14.01 -3.61
N MET A 170 24.05 13.20 -3.42
CA MET A 170 24.20 11.78 -3.02
C MET A 170 24.71 10.91 -4.18
N GLY A 171 24.76 11.44 -5.39
CA GLY A 171 25.22 10.72 -6.57
C GLY A 171 24.11 9.95 -7.30
N ALA A 172 22.85 10.34 -7.13
CA ALA A 172 21.75 9.76 -7.91
C ALA A 172 21.98 9.96 -9.41
N ASP A 173 21.63 8.97 -10.23
CA ASP A 173 21.78 9.03 -11.69
C ASP A 173 20.65 9.81 -12.36
N SER A 174 19.49 9.91 -11.72
CA SER A 174 18.37 10.74 -12.15
C SER A 174 17.50 11.11 -10.95
N LEU A 175 16.64 12.12 -11.15
CA LEU A 175 15.71 12.62 -10.15
C LEU A 175 14.29 12.30 -10.60
N CYS A 176 13.45 11.75 -9.70
CA CYS A 176 12.03 11.53 -9.98
C CYS A 176 11.14 12.41 -9.10
N ILE A 177 10.15 13.04 -9.71
CA ILE A 177 9.03 13.67 -9.02
C ILE A 177 7.91 12.62 -8.99
N LYS A 178 7.57 12.12 -7.81
CA LYS A 178 6.54 11.08 -7.65
C LYS A 178 5.26 11.68 -7.06
N ASP A 179 4.27 11.88 -7.93
CA ASP A 179 2.96 12.45 -7.56
C ASP A 179 1.92 11.32 -7.48
N MET A 180 1.89 10.66 -6.32
CA MET A 180 1.06 9.48 -6.08
C MET A 180 -0.43 9.81 -5.98
N ALA A 181 -0.78 11.05 -5.63
CA ALA A 181 -2.18 11.48 -5.49
C ALA A 181 -2.71 12.28 -6.69
N GLY A 182 -1.86 12.60 -7.68
CA GLY A 182 -2.26 13.40 -8.85
C GLY A 182 -2.54 14.86 -8.50
N LEU A 183 -1.75 15.45 -7.60
CA LEU A 183 -1.94 16.81 -7.09
C LEU A 183 -1.18 17.87 -7.86
N LEU A 184 -0.19 17.48 -8.66
CA LEU A 184 0.67 18.42 -9.37
C LEU A 184 -0.08 19.02 -10.55
N LYS A 185 -0.32 20.33 -10.47
CA LYS A 185 -1.08 21.07 -11.46
C LYS A 185 -0.21 21.40 -12.69
N PRO A 186 -0.78 21.45 -13.91
CA PRO A 186 0.02 21.63 -15.13
C PRO A 186 0.97 22.82 -15.13
N TYR A 187 0.50 23.98 -14.72
CA TYR A 187 1.34 25.21 -14.75
C TYR A 187 2.35 25.24 -13.60
N VAL A 188 2.05 24.58 -12.47
CA VAL A 188 3.02 24.38 -11.38
C VAL A 188 4.12 23.42 -11.86
N ALA A 189 3.76 22.37 -12.60
CA ALA A 189 4.72 21.43 -13.18
C ALA A 189 5.66 22.16 -14.15
N PHE A 190 5.12 23.02 -15.01
CA PHE A 190 5.94 23.81 -15.94
C PHE A 190 7.00 24.65 -15.18
N ASP A 191 6.56 25.38 -14.14
CA ASP A 191 7.47 26.22 -13.34
C ASP A 191 8.50 25.36 -12.59
N LEU A 192 8.05 24.29 -11.94
CA LEU A 192 8.93 23.38 -11.18
C LEU A 192 9.99 22.73 -12.08
N ILE A 193 9.58 22.15 -13.22
CA ILE A 193 10.53 21.51 -14.13
C ILE A 193 11.51 22.53 -14.71
N THR A 194 11.03 23.70 -15.12
CA THR A 194 11.90 24.77 -15.63
C THR A 194 13.01 25.12 -14.62
N LYS A 195 12.63 25.29 -13.35
CA LYS A 195 13.58 25.62 -12.28
C LYS A 195 14.51 24.44 -11.95
N LEU A 196 13.97 23.21 -11.91
CA LEU A 196 14.79 22.01 -11.68
C LEU A 196 15.85 21.83 -12.77
N LYS A 197 15.51 22.06 -14.05
CA LYS A 197 16.47 21.97 -15.17
C LYS A 197 17.60 23.01 -15.06
N GLN A 198 17.39 24.10 -14.32
CA GLN A 198 18.41 25.09 -14.01
C GLN A 198 19.20 24.78 -12.74
N THR A 199 18.67 23.87 -11.90
CA THR A 199 19.20 23.60 -10.55
C THR A 199 20.09 22.36 -10.51
N VAL A 200 19.70 21.28 -11.22
CA VAL A 200 20.42 20.01 -11.24
C VAL A 200 20.85 19.63 -12.65
N GLN A 201 21.89 18.82 -12.78
CA GLN A 201 22.42 18.37 -14.07
C GLN A 201 21.90 16.97 -14.45
N ILE A 202 21.42 16.19 -13.47
CA ILE A 202 20.91 14.84 -13.73
C ILE A 202 19.54 14.89 -14.42
N PRO A 203 19.21 13.87 -15.23
CA PRO A 203 17.90 13.80 -15.90
C PRO A 203 16.74 13.83 -14.89
N ILE A 204 15.62 14.41 -15.29
CA ILE A 204 14.41 14.55 -14.48
C ILE A 204 13.31 13.65 -15.03
N HIS A 205 12.70 12.88 -14.15
CA HIS A 205 11.61 11.94 -14.43
C HIS A 205 10.36 12.38 -13.66
N MET A 206 9.17 12.13 -14.18
CA MET A 206 7.92 12.37 -13.45
C MET A 206 7.01 11.15 -13.48
N GLN A 207 6.50 10.82 -12.31
CA GLN A 207 5.44 9.82 -12.13
C GLN A 207 4.23 10.56 -11.56
N CYS A 208 3.07 10.46 -12.23
CA CYS A 208 1.88 11.21 -11.84
C CYS A 208 0.64 10.34 -12.05
N HIS A 209 -0.09 10.07 -10.96
CA HIS A 209 -1.34 9.32 -11.04
C HIS A 209 -2.47 10.15 -11.67
N ALA A 210 -3.37 9.45 -12.38
CA ALA A 210 -4.43 10.07 -13.17
C ALA A 210 -5.75 10.24 -12.41
N THR A 211 -5.79 9.90 -11.13
CA THR A 211 -7.05 9.83 -10.35
C THR A 211 -7.82 11.14 -10.30
N THR A 212 -7.10 12.28 -10.29
CA THR A 212 -7.72 13.62 -10.32
C THR A 212 -8.04 14.13 -11.72
N GLY A 213 -7.59 13.44 -12.76
CA GLY A 213 -7.68 13.88 -14.16
C GLY A 213 -6.55 14.80 -14.60
N LEU A 214 -5.64 15.20 -13.72
CA LEU A 214 -4.59 16.18 -14.03
C LEU A 214 -3.35 15.59 -14.72
N SER A 215 -3.15 14.28 -14.67
CA SER A 215 -1.87 13.66 -15.08
C SER A 215 -1.46 14.01 -16.52
N THR A 216 -2.32 13.78 -17.51
CA THR A 216 -1.98 14.03 -18.92
C THR A 216 -1.66 15.51 -19.21
N PRO A 217 -2.51 16.48 -18.81
CA PRO A 217 -2.15 17.89 -19.00
C PRO A 217 -0.90 18.31 -18.21
N THR A 218 -0.65 17.72 -17.03
CA THR A 218 0.56 17.98 -16.25
C THR A 218 1.80 17.48 -17.01
N TYR A 219 1.74 16.29 -17.59
CA TYR A 219 2.84 15.76 -18.42
C TYR A 219 3.12 16.65 -19.62
N LEU A 220 2.08 17.11 -20.35
CA LEU A 220 2.30 17.99 -21.51
C LEU A 220 3.03 19.27 -21.09
N LYS A 221 2.67 19.86 -19.96
CA LYS A 221 3.34 21.05 -19.45
C LYS A 221 4.77 20.76 -18.96
N ALA A 222 5.01 19.61 -18.36
CA ALA A 222 6.36 19.18 -17.96
C ALA A 222 7.25 18.95 -19.18
N ILE A 223 6.70 18.38 -20.27
CA ILE A 223 7.39 18.16 -21.53
C ILE A 223 7.80 19.49 -22.18
N GLU A 224 6.87 20.45 -22.24
CA GLU A 224 7.17 21.82 -22.73
C GLU A 224 8.30 22.48 -21.92
N ALA A 225 8.38 22.17 -20.61
CA ALA A 225 9.43 22.71 -19.71
C ALA A 225 10.77 21.96 -19.83
N GLY A 226 10.83 20.86 -20.60
CA GLY A 226 12.07 20.14 -20.88
C GLY A 226 12.34 18.93 -20.00
N ILE A 227 11.32 18.26 -19.45
CA ILE A 227 11.49 17.02 -18.68
C ILE A 227 12.09 15.93 -19.59
N ASP A 228 12.86 15.02 -18.98
CA ASP A 228 13.56 13.98 -19.76
C ASP A 228 12.73 12.69 -19.89
N ASN A 229 12.02 12.27 -18.84
CA ASN A 229 11.28 11.00 -18.82
C ASN A 229 9.96 11.15 -18.07
N ILE A 230 8.97 10.34 -18.44
CA ILE A 230 7.69 10.24 -17.72
C ILE A 230 7.23 8.79 -17.58
N ASP A 231 6.35 8.52 -16.60
CA ASP A 231 5.67 7.23 -16.43
C ASP A 231 4.31 7.26 -17.13
N THR A 232 4.00 6.21 -17.87
CA THR A 232 2.68 5.98 -18.46
C THR A 232 2.29 4.50 -18.30
N ALA A 233 1.07 4.16 -18.62
CA ALA A 233 0.62 2.76 -18.64
C ALA A 233 -0.10 2.47 -19.96
N ILE A 234 0.16 1.30 -20.53
CA ILE A 234 -0.60 0.80 -21.68
C ILE A 234 -2.11 1.07 -21.46
N SER A 235 -2.81 1.61 -22.47
CA SER A 235 -4.13 2.22 -22.31
C SER A 235 -5.19 1.32 -21.67
N SER A 236 -5.18 0.02 -21.96
CA SER A 236 -6.12 -0.93 -21.35
C SER A 236 -5.87 -1.13 -19.84
N MET A 237 -4.71 -0.69 -19.34
CA MET A 237 -4.31 -0.74 -17.92
C MET A 237 -3.99 0.65 -17.38
N SER A 238 -4.76 1.67 -17.80
CA SER A 238 -4.49 3.07 -17.47
C SER A 238 -5.71 3.76 -16.83
N MET A 239 -5.53 5.03 -16.49
CA MET A 239 -6.57 5.95 -15.95
C MET A 239 -7.10 5.51 -14.57
N THR A 240 -8.18 6.09 -14.14
CA THR A 240 -8.81 5.92 -12.82
C THR A 240 -7.77 6.04 -11.70
N TYR A 241 -7.47 4.97 -10.96
CA TYR A 241 -6.44 4.99 -9.91
C TYR A 241 -5.00 4.92 -10.45
N GLY A 242 -4.83 4.63 -11.74
CA GLY A 242 -3.52 4.39 -12.38
C GLY A 242 -2.91 5.64 -13.02
N HIS A 243 -2.41 5.48 -14.24
CA HIS A 243 -1.56 6.47 -14.92
C HIS A 243 -2.17 6.91 -16.25
N SER A 244 -1.58 7.95 -16.87
CA SER A 244 -1.93 8.39 -18.21
C SER A 244 -1.65 7.28 -19.24
N PRO A 245 -2.50 7.11 -20.26
CA PRO A 245 -2.26 6.08 -21.27
C PRO A 245 -1.02 6.37 -22.12
N THR A 246 -0.19 5.36 -22.32
CA THR A 246 1.03 5.47 -23.13
C THR A 246 0.69 5.92 -24.55
N GLU A 247 -0.28 5.28 -25.17
CA GLU A 247 -0.69 5.57 -26.56
C GLU A 247 -1.20 7.01 -26.70
N THR A 248 -1.90 7.53 -25.68
CA THR A 248 -2.38 8.93 -25.68
C THR A 248 -1.21 9.91 -25.70
N ILE A 249 -0.19 9.66 -24.88
CA ILE A 249 1.00 10.53 -24.84
C ILE A 249 1.76 10.45 -26.17
N VAL A 250 1.98 9.22 -26.69
CA VAL A 250 2.69 9.03 -27.96
C VAL A 250 1.95 9.77 -29.10
N ALA A 251 0.63 9.57 -29.19
CA ALA A 251 -0.18 10.25 -30.21
C ALA A 251 -0.21 11.78 -30.05
N SER A 252 -0.20 12.28 -28.82
CA SER A 252 -0.19 13.73 -28.54
C SER A 252 1.09 14.41 -29.00
N LEU A 253 2.21 13.66 -29.02
CA LEU A 253 3.52 14.18 -29.36
C LEU A 253 3.92 13.91 -30.82
N ASP A 254 3.12 13.12 -31.56
CA ASP A 254 3.40 12.78 -32.96
C ASP A 254 3.67 14.05 -33.79
N ARG A 255 4.77 14.05 -34.53
CA ARG A 255 5.24 15.16 -35.38
C ARG A 255 5.50 16.48 -34.65
N THR A 256 5.74 16.43 -33.35
CA THR A 256 6.20 17.59 -32.58
C THR A 256 7.71 17.46 -32.32
N ASP A 257 8.29 18.51 -31.74
CA ASP A 257 9.70 18.48 -31.30
C ASP A 257 9.98 17.45 -30.20
N TRP A 258 8.93 16.91 -29.58
CA TRP A 258 9.01 15.97 -28.48
C TRP A 258 8.57 14.55 -28.87
N ASP A 259 8.44 14.28 -30.17
CA ASP A 259 8.04 12.96 -30.68
C ASP A 259 8.89 11.85 -30.06
N THR A 260 8.22 10.85 -29.52
CA THR A 260 8.88 9.72 -28.84
C THR A 260 9.50 8.72 -29.79
N GLY A 261 9.01 8.65 -31.04
CA GLY A 261 9.41 7.66 -32.03
C GLY A 261 8.88 6.26 -31.76
N LEU A 262 8.02 6.07 -30.76
CA LEU A 262 7.44 4.76 -30.44
C LEU A 262 6.34 4.39 -31.43
N ASP A 263 6.28 3.08 -31.80
CA ASP A 263 5.30 2.59 -32.79
C ASP A 263 3.92 2.41 -32.13
N ILE A 264 2.97 3.28 -32.50
CA ILE A 264 1.61 3.27 -31.98
C ILE A 264 0.86 1.96 -32.30
N ASN A 265 1.20 1.30 -33.42
CA ASN A 265 0.57 0.02 -33.79
C ASN A 265 1.02 -1.10 -32.86
N LEU A 266 2.31 -1.16 -32.55
CA LEU A 266 2.85 -2.13 -31.59
C LEU A 266 2.25 -1.90 -30.19
N LEU A 267 2.10 -0.63 -29.78
CA LEU A 267 1.45 -0.29 -28.50
C LEU A 267 0.00 -0.77 -28.47
N GLU A 268 -0.77 -0.60 -29.56
CA GLU A 268 -2.17 -1.07 -29.63
C GLU A 268 -2.26 -2.61 -29.61
N GLU A 269 -1.31 -3.31 -30.22
CA GLU A 269 -1.27 -4.78 -30.11
C GLU A 269 -1.09 -5.21 -28.64
N ILE A 270 -0.20 -4.53 -27.92
CA ILE A 270 0.02 -4.78 -26.48
C ILE A 270 -1.24 -4.42 -25.68
N ALA A 271 -1.87 -3.29 -26.02
CA ALA A 271 -3.12 -2.87 -25.36
C ALA A 271 -4.25 -3.86 -25.58
N SER A 272 -4.37 -4.39 -26.80
CA SER A 272 -5.37 -5.43 -27.12
C SER A 272 -5.17 -6.68 -26.26
N TYR A 273 -3.93 -7.10 -26.10
CA TYR A 273 -3.60 -8.24 -25.22
C TYR A 273 -4.06 -7.99 -23.79
N PHE A 274 -3.64 -6.87 -23.18
CA PHE A 274 -3.99 -6.58 -21.78
C PHE A 274 -5.48 -6.29 -21.60
N ARG A 275 -6.19 -5.84 -22.63
CA ARG A 275 -7.66 -5.66 -22.59
C ARG A 275 -8.34 -7.00 -22.33
N GLU A 276 -7.86 -8.08 -22.92
CA GLU A 276 -8.40 -9.43 -22.68
C GLU A 276 -7.96 -9.98 -21.32
N VAL A 277 -6.68 -9.82 -20.96
CA VAL A 277 -6.15 -10.24 -19.66
C VAL A 277 -6.94 -9.58 -18.52
N ARG A 278 -7.17 -8.26 -18.60
CA ARG A 278 -7.85 -7.50 -17.54
C ARG A 278 -9.23 -8.06 -17.18
N LYS A 279 -9.94 -8.63 -18.16
CA LYS A 279 -11.27 -9.24 -17.92
C LYS A 279 -11.24 -10.33 -16.83
N LYS A 280 -10.17 -11.11 -16.75
CA LYS A 280 -10.00 -12.16 -15.73
C LYS A 280 -10.00 -11.58 -14.31
N TYR A 281 -9.61 -10.32 -14.16
CA TYR A 281 -9.33 -9.68 -12.87
C TYR A 281 -10.40 -8.69 -12.42
N VAL A 282 -11.55 -8.64 -13.11
CA VAL A 282 -12.64 -7.66 -12.83
C VAL A 282 -13.06 -7.67 -11.35
N LYS A 283 -13.08 -8.82 -10.70
CA LYS A 283 -13.46 -8.92 -9.28
C LYS A 283 -12.53 -8.14 -8.33
N PHE A 284 -11.34 -7.80 -8.79
CA PHE A 284 -10.37 -7.02 -8.00
C PHE A 284 -10.38 -5.53 -8.34
N GLU A 285 -11.17 -5.09 -9.33
CA GLU A 285 -11.21 -3.68 -9.72
C GLU A 285 -11.86 -2.82 -8.64
N GLY A 286 -11.29 -1.63 -8.44
CA GLY A 286 -11.88 -0.63 -7.57
C GLY A 286 -13.18 -0.04 -8.13
N SER A 287 -13.93 0.65 -7.30
CA SER A 287 -15.25 1.22 -7.64
C SER A 287 -15.18 2.42 -8.58
N LEU A 288 -14.05 3.13 -8.64
CA LEU A 288 -13.90 4.36 -9.44
C LEU A 288 -13.93 4.04 -10.94
N LYS A 289 -14.83 4.69 -11.68
CA LYS A 289 -14.98 4.52 -13.13
C LYS A 289 -14.61 5.77 -13.94
N GLY A 290 -13.99 6.76 -13.33
CA GLY A 290 -13.57 7.98 -14.00
C GLY A 290 -12.48 8.67 -13.19
N ILE A 291 -12.75 9.93 -12.80
CA ILE A 291 -11.85 10.71 -11.93
C ILE A 291 -12.54 10.99 -10.60
N ASP A 292 -11.73 11.29 -9.57
CA ASP A 292 -12.26 11.66 -8.25
C ASP A 292 -11.67 12.99 -7.80
N SER A 293 -12.49 14.03 -7.87
CA SER A 293 -12.07 15.39 -7.49
C SER A 293 -11.97 15.60 -5.98
N ARG A 294 -12.52 14.70 -5.15
CA ARG A 294 -12.36 14.77 -3.68
C ARG A 294 -10.88 14.74 -3.28
N ILE A 295 -10.05 14.06 -4.07
CA ILE A 295 -8.60 13.97 -3.85
C ILE A 295 -7.94 15.35 -3.88
N LEU A 296 -8.44 16.28 -4.69
CA LEU A 296 -7.89 17.66 -4.75
C LEU A 296 -8.09 18.41 -3.43
N VAL A 297 -9.08 18.00 -2.63
CA VAL A 297 -9.39 18.59 -1.32
C VAL A 297 -8.70 17.78 -0.19
N ALA A 298 -8.95 16.48 -0.15
CA ALA A 298 -8.44 15.59 0.91
C ALA A 298 -6.95 15.24 0.74
N GLN A 299 -6.41 15.38 -0.49
CA GLN A 299 -4.99 15.14 -0.83
C GLN A 299 -4.54 13.69 -0.61
N VAL A 300 -5.45 12.73 -0.68
CA VAL A 300 -5.18 11.31 -0.44
C VAL A 300 -4.97 10.57 -1.78
N PRO A 301 -4.04 9.60 -1.84
CA PRO A 301 -3.93 8.75 -3.03
C PRO A 301 -5.22 7.94 -3.27
N GLY A 302 -5.54 7.70 -4.54
CA GLY A 302 -6.76 6.98 -4.93
C GLY A 302 -6.89 5.58 -4.32
N GLY A 303 -5.78 4.84 -4.27
CA GLY A 303 -5.76 3.51 -3.63
C GLY A 303 -6.06 3.56 -2.14
N MET A 304 -5.65 4.65 -1.47
CA MET A 304 -5.99 4.87 -0.06
C MET A 304 -7.49 5.11 0.10
N LEU A 305 -8.10 5.90 -0.79
CA LEU A 305 -9.54 6.17 -0.75
C LEU A 305 -10.36 4.87 -0.81
N THR A 306 -10.02 3.97 -1.74
CA THR A 306 -10.69 2.67 -1.86
C THR A 306 -10.54 1.84 -0.57
N ASN A 307 -9.34 1.86 0.02
CA ASN A 307 -9.10 1.15 1.28
C ASN A 307 -9.93 1.72 2.42
N LEU A 308 -10.03 3.06 2.51
CA LEU A 308 -10.85 3.72 3.53
C LEU A 308 -12.33 3.39 3.37
N GLU A 309 -12.85 3.40 2.14
CA GLU A 309 -14.24 3.01 1.84
C GLU A 309 -14.53 1.59 2.32
N ASN A 310 -13.64 0.66 2.00
CA ASN A 310 -13.80 -0.75 2.40
C ASN A 310 -13.72 -0.90 3.92
N GLN A 311 -12.74 -0.28 4.56
CA GLN A 311 -12.57 -0.33 6.00
C GLN A 311 -13.79 0.22 6.74
N LEU A 312 -14.30 1.38 6.31
CA LEU A 312 -15.49 1.96 6.94
C LEU A 312 -16.72 1.07 6.74
N ARG A 313 -16.82 0.42 5.58
CA ARG A 313 -17.91 -0.54 5.31
C ARG A 313 -17.82 -1.75 6.25
N GLU A 314 -16.63 -2.30 6.46
CA GLU A 314 -16.38 -3.40 7.40
C GLU A 314 -16.75 -3.02 8.84
N GLN A 315 -16.64 -1.75 9.17
CA GLN A 315 -16.96 -1.22 10.49
C GLN A 315 -18.41 -0.69 10.60
N ASN A 316 -19.24 -0.94 9.57
CA ASN A 316 -20.62 -0.42 9.50
C ASN A 316 -20.70 1.11 9.66
N ALA A 317 -19.70 1.82 9.15
CA ALA A 317 -19.56 3.28 9.27
C ALA A 317 -19.30 3.93 7.90
N ALA A 318 -19.81 3.33 6.82
CA ALA A 318 -19.59 3.82 5.46
C ALA A 318 -20.04 5.28 5.27
N GLU A 319 -21.07 5.71 5.99
CA GLU A 319 -21.60 7.07 5.95
C GLU A 319 -20.62 8.11 6.51
N LYS A 320 -19.61 7.68 7.26
CA LYS A 320 -18.61 8.57 7.87
C LYS A 320 -17.44 8.92 6.95
N LEU A 321 -17.46 8.45 5.70
CA LEU A 321 -16.33 8.68 4.78
C LEU A 321 -15.98 10.17 4.63
N ASP A 322 -16.99 11.03 4.48
CA ASP A 322 -16.74 12.47 4.30
C ASP A 322 -16.09 13.08 5.55
N GLU A 323 -16.52 12.67 6.75
CA GLU A 323 -15.91 13.11 8.02
C GLU A 323 -14.44 12.68 8.10
N VAL A 324 -14.13 11.45 7.66
CA VAL A 324 -12.75 10.93 7.63
C VAL A 324 -11.92 11.76 6.64
N LEU A 325 -12.45 12.05 5.46
CA LEU A 325 -11.74 12.86 4.46
C LEU A 325 -11.44 14.28 4.97
N GLU A 326 -12.33 14.85 5.80
CA GLU A 326 -12.09 16.15 6.46
C GLU A 326 -11.08 16.06 7.62
N GLU A 327 -10.97 14.89 8.26
CA GLU A 327 -10.05 14.66 9.37
C GLU A 327 -8.60 14.42 8.88
N ILE A 328 -8.43 13.82 7.70
CA ILE A 328 -7.10 13.47 7.16
C ILE A 328 -6.17 14.70 7.07
N PRO A 329 -6.56 15.85 6.50
CA PRO A 329 -5.69 17.03 6.50
C PRO A 329 -5.28 17.49 7.90
N LYS A 330 -6.16 17.36 8.89
CA LYS A 330 -5.88 17.76 10.29
C LYS A 330 -4.87 16.83 10.95
N VAL A 331 -5.02 15.52 10.75
CA VAL A 331 -4.03 14.53 11.25
C VAL A 331 -2.68 14.77 10.56
N ARG A 332 -2.71 15.01 9.25
CA ARG A 332 -1.50 15.29 8.47
C ARG A 332 -0.77 16.53 8.99
N GLU A 333 -1.51 17.61 9.32
CA GLU A 333 -0.94 18.82 9.92
C GLU A 333 -0.33 18.51 11.29
N ASP A 334 -1.04 17.76 12.13
CA ASP A 334 -0.54 17.37 13.47
C ASP A 334 0.76 16.56 13.37
N LEU A 335 0.96 15.81 12.28
CA LEU A 335 2.16 15.01 12.05
C LEU A 335 3.24 15.76 11.23
N GLY A 336 3.14 17.10 11.10
CA GLY A 336 4.18 17.91 10.44
C GLY A 336 4.10 17.91 8.93
N PHE A 337 2.91 17.78 8.35
CA PHE A 337 2.64 17.83 6.90
C PHE A 337 3.37 16.74 6.10
N ILE A 338 3.48 15.53 6.66
CA ILE A 338 4.13 14.41 5.96
C ILE A 338 3.41 14.11 4.63
N PRO A 339 4.14 13.68 3.57
CA PRO A 339 3.50 13.26 2.33
C PRO A 339 2.59 12.04 2.54
N LEU A 340 1.58 11.87 1.69
CA LEU A 340 0.68 10.72 1.76
C LEU A 340 1.08 9.69 0.70
N VAL A 341 2.10 8.92 1.02
CA VAL A 341 2.58 7.77 0.23
C VAL A 341 2.72 6.58 1.19
N THR A 342 2.92 5.37 0.69
CA THR A 342 3.11 4.20 1.57
C THR A 342 4.44 4.33 2.35
N PRO A 343 4.47 4.18 3.70
CA PRO A 343 3.35 3.83 4.60
C PRO A 343 2.58 5.01 5.22
N THR A 344 3.04 6.25 5.04
CA THR A 344 2.45 7.42 5.73
C THR A 344 0.97 7.63 5.40
N SER A 345 0.54 7.28 4.18
CA SER A 345 -0.88 7.36 3.80
C SER A 345 -1.74 6.44 4.68
N GLN A 346 -1.28 5.21 4.93
CA GLN A 346 -2.00 4.29 5.83
C GLN A 346 -2.00 4.82 7.27
N ILE A 347 -0.85 5.32 7.73
CA ILE A 347 -0.72 5.87 9.10
C ILE A 347 -1.76 6.98 9.33
N VAL A 348 -1.75 7.97 8.44
CA VAL A 348 -2.67 9.13 8.55
C VAL A 348 -4.12 8.68 8.39
N GLY A 349 -4.41 7.80 7.42
CA GLY A 349 -5.76 7.31 7.14
C GLY A 349 -6.35 6.54 8.32
N THR A 350 -5.60 5.58 8.86
CA THR A 350 -6.06 4.78 10.01
C THR A 350 -6.29 5.67 11.23
N GLN A 351 -5.37 6.60 11.50
CA GLN A 351 -5.55 7.52 12.63
C GLN A 351 -6.79 8.42 12.44
N ALA A 352 -7.05 8.89 11.22
CA ALA A 352 -8.24 9.70 10.92
C ALA A 352 -9.53 8.89 11.14
N VAL A 353 -9.56 7.64 10.69
CA VAL A 353 -10.70 6.73 10.92
C VAL A 353 -10.93 6.56 12.44
N LEU A 354 -9.87 6.27 13.21
CA LEU A 354 -9.98 6.10 14.67
C LEU A 354 -10.51 7.37 15.35
N ASN A 355 -10.03 8.54 14.95
CA ASN A 355 -10.48 9.82 15.50
C ASN A 355 -11.98 10.02 15.28
N VAL A 356 -12.47 9.73 14.07
CA VAL A 356 -13.88 9.90 13.68
C VAL A 356 -14.78 8.86 14.39
N ILE A 357 -14.36 7.59 14.39
CA ILE A 357 -15.17 6.51 15.00
C ILE A 357 -15.28 6.69 16.51
N SER A 358 -14.17 7.03 17.18
CA SER A 358 -14.16 7.24 18.64
C SER A 358 -14.88 8.53 19.08
N GLY A 359 -15.13 9.45 18.14
CA GLY A 359 -15.72 10.76 18.45
C GLY A 359 -14.78 11.72 19.19
N GLU A 360 -13.53 11.31 19.40
CA GLU A 360 -12.52 12.11 20.10
C GLU A 360 -11.15 11.93 19.44
N ARG A 361 -10.53 13.04 19.02
CA ARG A 361 -9.23 13.03 18.36
C ARG A 361 -8.14 12.49 19.29
N TYR A 362 -7.40 11.48 18.81
CA TYR A 362 -6.26 10.86 19.54
C TYR A 362 -6.64 10.24 20.88
N ARG A 363 -7.89 9.82 21.04
CA ARG A 363 -8.29 8.97 22.17
C ARG A 363 -7.50 7.65 22.09
N ASN A 364 -7.45 7.05 20.88
CA ASN A 364 -6.61 5.93 20.55
C ASN A 364 -5.57 6.37 19.52
N ILE A 365 -4.30 6.06 19.76
CA ILE A 365 -3.20 6.41 18.86
C ILE A 365 -2.59 5.11 18.35
N THR A 366 -2.45 4.96 17.03
CA THR A 366 -1.83 3.75 16.47
C THR A 366 -0.33 3.73 16.79
N LYS A 367 0.24 2.53 16.88
CA LYS A 367 1.67 2.32 17.10
C LYS A 367 2.50 3.07 16.05
N GLU A 368 2.05 3.08 14.81
CA GLU A 368 2.75 3.75 13.72
C GLU A 368 2.65 5.28 13.84
N THR A 369 1.49 5.80 14.26
CA THR A 369 1.35 7.25 14.55
C THR A 369 2.28 7.64 15.69
N GLU A 370 2.37 6.82 16.76
CA GLU A 370 3.34 7.02 17.82
C GLU A 370 4.77 7.03 17.28
N GLY A 371 5.09 6.09 16.37
CA GLY A 371 6.41 6.01 15.74
C GLY A 371 6.78 7.27 14.98
N VAL A 372 5.84 7.86 14.22
CA VAL A 372 6.05 9.15 13.55
C VAL A 372 6.36 10.23 14.58
N LEU A 373 5.55 10.32 15.66
CA LEU A 373 5.71 11.32 16.72
C LEU A 373 7.02 11.15 17.50
N LYS A 374 7.51 9.93 17.62
CA LYS A 374 8.81 9.61 18.27
C LYS A 374 10.01 9.88 17.35
N GLY A 375 9.79 10.07 16.04
CA GLY A 375 10.84 10.26 15.04
C GLY A 375 11.40 8.97 14.44
N GLU A 376 10.73 7.85 14.65
CA GLU A 376 11.19 6.52 14.18
C GLU A 376 11.18 6.38 12.64
N TYR A 377 10.46 7.26 11.93
CA TYR A 377 10.40 7.28 10.47
C TYR A 377 11.31 8.34 9.84
N GLY A 378 11.92 9.21 10.65
CA GLY A 378 12.77 10.30 10.17
C GLY A 378 12.19 11.68 10.47
N ALA A 379 12.82 12.70 9.91
CA ALA A 379 12.41 14.10 10.11
C ALA A 379 11.14 14.41 9.32
N THR A 380 10.25 15.19 9.93
CA THR A 380 9.02 15.68 9.26
C THR A 380 9.28 17.00 8.53
N PRO A 381 8.50 17.31 7.48
CA PRO A 381 8.65 18.60 6.76
C PRO A 381 8.47 19.85 7.62
N ALA A 382 7.66 19.76 8.68
CA ALA A 382 7.40 20.85 9.61
C ALA A 382 7.30 20.31 11.04
N PRO A 383 7.40 21.18 12.08
CA PRO A 383 7.20 20.73 13.45
C PRO A 383 5.84 20.05 13.65
N MET A 384 5.84 18.92 14.33
CA MET A 384 4.63 18.19 14.72
C MET A 384 3.88 18.92 15.83
N ASN A 385 2.61 18.55 16.05
CA ASN A 385 1.82 19.05 17.17
C ASN A 385 2.51 18.72 18.49
N GLN A 386 3.03 19.73 19.16
CA GLN A 386 3.87 19.57 20.36
C GLN A 386 3.15 18.92 21.54
N LYS A 387 1.84 19.21 21.71
CA LYS A 387 1.06 18.60 22.80
C LYS A 387 0.87 17.11 22.57
N LEU A 388 0.56 16.74 21.31
CA LEU A 388 0.39 15.35 20.91
C LEU A 388 1.73 14.60 21.05
N GLN A 389 2.82 15.21 20.57
CA GLN A 389 4.16 14.62 20.66
C GLN A 389 4.56 14.40 22.13
N ALA A 390 4.34 15.39 23.00
CA ALA A 390 4.65 15.28 24.42
C ALA A 390 3.85 14.16 25.11
N LYS A 391 2.58 14.00 24.74
CA LYS A 391 1.72 12.91 25.25
C LYS A 391 2.32 11.53 24.90
N VAL A 392 2.79 11.35 23.68
CA VAL A 392 3.35 10.07 23.19
C VAL A 392 4.75 9.82 23.77
N LEU A 393 5.59 10.85 23.84
CA LEU A 393 6.95 10.72 24.37
C LEU A 393 6.97 10.42 25.88
N ASN A 394 5.98 10.86 26.61
CA ASN A 394 5.86 10.65 28.06
C ASN A 394 7.18 10.94 28.80
N GLY A 395 7.78 12.10 28.50
CA GLY A 395 9.02 12.57 29.11
C GLY A 395 10.31 12.05 28.49
N LYS A 396 10.22 11.17 27.46
CA LYS A 396 11.40 10.72 26.70
C LYS A 396 11.74 11.73 25.60
N GLU A 397 12.96 11.65 25.08
CA GLU A 397 13.37 12.48 23.94
C GLU A 397 12.98 11.83 22.61
N ALA A 398 12.63 12.66 21.63
CA ALA A 398 12.38 12.20 20.27
C ALA A 398 13.70 11.86 19.57
N ILE A 399 13.61 11.01 18.55
CA ILE A 399 14.76 10.66 17.69
C ILE A 399 14.98 11.82 16.71
N HIS A 400 16.20 12.36 16.70
CA HIS A 400 16.58 13.47 15.79
C HIS A 400 17.67 13.07 14.82
N CYS A 401 18.41 11.99 15.09
CA CYS A 401 19.38 11.42 14.14
C CYS A 401 18.65 10.66 13.02
N ARG A 402 19.40 10.13 12.05
CA ARG A 402 18.84 9.19 11.07
C ARG A 402 18.37 7.94 11.84
N PRO A 403 17.10 7.53 11.75
CA PRO A 403 16.63 6.42 12.60
C PRO A 403 17.40 5.11 12.42
N ALA A 404 17.86 4.83 11.20
CA ALA A 404 18.63 3.60 10.94
C ALA A 404 19.97 3.54 11.67
N ASP A 405 20.51 4.70 12.12
CA ASP A 405 21.76 4.73 12.91
C ASP A 405 21.61 4.08 14.28
N LEU A 406 20.36 3.89 14.73
CA LEU A 406 20.02 3.25 16.01
C LEU A 406 19.81 1.74 15.86
N LEU A 407 19.89 1.20 14.65
CA LEU A 407 19.64 -0.22 14.38
C LEU A 407 20.96 -0.98 14.29
N GLU A 408 21.04 -2.09 14.99
CA GLU A 408 22.16 -3.01 14.86
C GLU A 408 22.03 -3.82 13.56
N PRO A 409 23.15 -4.28 12.96
CA PRO A 409 23.10 -5.13 11.79
C PRO A 409 22.20 -6.35 12.03
N GLU A 410 21.33 -6.65 11.07
CA GLU A 410 20.27 -7.64 11.32
C GLU A 410 20.27 -8.82 10.34
N PHE A 411 21.00 -8.77 9.21
CA PHE A 411 20.92 -9.83 8.20
C PHE A 411 21.34 -11.20 8.75
N GLU A 412 22.49 -11.29 9.44
CA GLU A 412 22.98 -12.57 9.95
C GLU A 412 22.06 -13.14 11.04
N LYS A 413 21.44 -12.28 11.86
CA LYS A 413 20.45 -12.71 12.85
C LYS A 413 19.20 -13.29 12.16
N GLN A 414 18.65 -12.55 11.18
CA GLN A 414 17.47 -13.01 10.42
C GLN A 414 17.75 -14.34 9.71
N LYS A 415 18.97 -14.48 9.18
CA LYS A 415 19.42 -15.73 8.54
C LYS A 415 19.44 -16.88 9.54
N ALA A 416 20.04 -16.67 10.72
CA ALA A 416 20.09 -17.69 11.76
C ALA A 416 18.68 -18.09 12.24
N ASP A 417 17.80 -17.11 12.43
CA ASP A 417 16.41 -17.34 12.82
C ASP A 417 15.68 -18.20 11.77
N LEU A 418 15.81 -17.84 10.48
CA LEU A 418 15.19 -18.60 9.39
C LEU A 418 15.74 -20.03 9.30
N MET A 419 17.07 -20.18 9.40
CA MET A 419 17.72 -21.51 9.33
C MET A 419 17.21 -22.41 10.47
N GLY A 420 17.08 -21.84 11.68
CA GLY A 420 16.54 -22.57 12.84
C GLY A 420 15.09 -23.02 12.60
N LEU A 421 14.24 -22.15 12.05
CA LEU A 421 12.86 -22.49 11.70
C LEU A 421 12.82 -23.58 10.61
N ALA A 422 13.65 -23.45 9.58
CA ALA A 422 13.69 -24.40 8.47
C ALA A 422 14.12 -25.79 8.94
N GLU A 423 15.12 -25.84 9.82
CA GLU A 423 15.58 -27.10 10.42
C GLU A 423 14.49 -27.73 11.31
N ALA A 424 13.87 -26.93 12.17
CA ALA A 424 12.85 -27.40 13.10
C ALA A 424 11.60 -27.99 12.37
N GLU A 425 11.22 -27.40 11.24
CA GLU A 425 10.05 -27.85 10.47
C GLU A 425 10.41 -28.71 9.23
N ASN A 426 11.71 -29.00 9.05
CA ASN A 426 12.23 -29.78 7.92
C ASN A 426 11.85 -29.19 6.56
N ILE A 427 11.99 -27.87 6.41
CA ILE A 427 11.69 -27.12 5.18
C ILE A 427 12.98 -26.87 4.39
N MET A 428 12.98 -27.19 3.11
CA MET A 428 14.14 -26.94 2.23
C MET A 428 14.06 -25.53 1.62
N LEU A 429 15.05 -24.70 1.92
CA LEU A 429 15.18 -23.38 1.30
C LEU A 429 15.72 -23.53 -0.13
N LYS A 430 15.17 -22.77 -1.09
CA LYS A 430 15.61 -22.81 -2.50
C LYS A 430 16.86 -21.95 -2.74
N ASN A 431 16.87 -20.77 -2.11
CA ASN A 431 18.02 -19.87 -2.15
C ASN A 431 18.15 -19.23 -0.77
N GLU A 432 19.21 -19.58 -0.08
CA GLU A 432 19.41 -19.17 1.32
C GLU A 432 19.32 -17.65 1.52
N ILE A 433 19.92 -16.86 0.61
CA ILE A 433 19.96 -15.39 0.77
C ILE A 433 18.62 -14.76 0.40
N ASP A 434 18.05 -15.15 -0.75
CA ASP A 434 16.77 -14.61 -1.22
C ASP A 434 15.64 -14.99 -0.23
N ASP A 435 15.66 -16.22 0.28
CA ASP A 435 14.68 -16.70 1.27
C ASP A 435 14.84 -15.97 2.61
N THR A 436 16.11 -15.70 3.04
CA THR A 436 16.37 -14.88 4.24
C THR A 436 15.78 -13.47 4.08
N LEU A 437 15.98 -12.84 2.94
CA LEU A 437 15.41 -11.51 2.68
C LEU A 437 13.87 -11.55 2.67
N THR A 438 13.28 -12.59 2.08
CA THR A 438 11.83 -12.77 2.09
C THR A 438 11.30 -12.86 3.53
N TYR A 439 11.96 -13.65 4.37
CA TYR A 439 11.61 -13.80 5.79
C TYR A 439 11.84 -12.48 6.56
N ALA A 440 13.00 -11.86 6.39
CA ALA A 440 13.36 -10.63 7.13
C ALA A 440 12.40 -9.47 6.85
N LEU A 441 11.93 -9.36 5.60
CA LEU A 441 11.01 -8.30 5.19
C LEU A 441 9.56 -8.59 5.62
N PHE A 442 9.16 -9.85 5.63
CA PHE A 442 7.78 -10.28 5.93
C PHE A 442 7.81 -11.56 6.78
N PRO A 443 8.16 -11.49 8.07
CA PRO A 443 8.46 -12.70 8.85
C PRO A 443 7.34 -13.75 8.83
N GLN A 444 6.10 -13.38 9.12
CA GLN A 444 4.99 -14.33 9.17
C GLN A 444 4.55 -14.76 7.77
N VAL A 445 4.30 -13.79 6.90
CA VAL A 445 3.81 -14.05 5.53
C VAL A 445 4.89 -14.75 4.70
N GLY A 446 6.13 -14.30 4.82
CA GLY A 446 7.29 -14.90 4.14
C GLY A 446 7.50 -16.33 4.60
N TRP A 447 7.46 -16.59 5.92
CA TRP A 447 7.59 -17.96 6.44
C TRP A 447 6.45 -18.85 5.94
N LYS A 448 5.21 -18.35 5.98
CA LYS A 448 4.06 -19.10 5.41
C LYS A 448 4.30 -19.44 3.93
N PHE A 449 4.79 -18.47 3.15
CA PHE A 449 5.09 -18.67 1.73
C PHE A 449 6.19 -19.73 1.55
N LEU A 450 7.32 -19.61 2.28
CA LEU A 450 8.46 -20.53 2.16
C LEU A 450 8.04 -21.99 2.43
N LYS A 451 7.14 -22.20 3.40
CA LYS A 451 6.59 -23.53 3.72
C LYS A 451 5.66 -24.07 2.62
N ASN A 452 4.97 -23.18 1.91
CA ASN A 452 3.88 -23.56 0.99
C ASN A 452 4.15 -23.21 -0.48
N ARG A 453 5.39 -22.83 -0.84
CA ARG A 453 5.66 -22.30 -2.21
C ARG A 453 5.31 -23.28 -3.33
N ASP A 454 5.29 -24.59 -3.04
CA ASP A 454 4.97 -25.63 -4.02
C ASP A 454 3.53 -26.17 -3.83
N ASN A 455 2.72 -25.52 -2.97
CA ASN A 455 1.34 -25.89 -2.68
C ASN A 455 0.37 -24.78 -3.13
N SER A 456 -0.14 -24.88 -4.35
CA SER A 456 -1.04 -23.86 -4.91
C SER A 456 -2.35 -23.69 -4.12
N GLU A 457 -2.79 -24.73 -3.38
CA GLU A 457 -4.03 -24.67 -2.59
C GLU A 457 -3.91 -23.76 -1.36
N ALA A 458 -2.69 -23.42 -0.96
CA ALA A 458 -2.43 -22.49 0.15
C ALA A 458 -2.64 -21.01 -0.23
N PHE A 459 -2.90 -20.73 -1.51
CA PHE A 459 -2.98 -19.37 -2.06
C PHE A 459 -4.27 -19.16 -2.85
N GLU A 460 -4.52 -17.91 -3.28
CA GLU A 460 -5.71 -17.57 -4.07
C GLU A 460 -5.74 -18.34 -5.40
N ALA A 461 -6.92 -18.83 -5.77
CA ALA A 461 -7.14 -19.49 -7.04
C ALA A 461 -6.80 -18.58 -8.22
N ILE A 462 -6.31 -19.16 -9.30
CA ILE A 462 -5.98 -18.42 -10.54
C ILE A 462 -7.29 -17.89 -11.15
N PRO A 463 -7.43 -16.57 -11.38
CA PRO A 463 -8.65 -16.02 -11.97
C PRO A 463 -8.84 -16.49 -13.42
N SER A 464 -10.09 -16.68 -13.81
CA SER A 464 -10.45 -17.11 -15.18
C SER A 464 -11.66 -16.33 -15.72
N UNK A 465 -11.73 -16.30 -16.79
CA UNK A 465 -12.72 -15.79 -17.35
C UNK A 465 -13.91 -16.38 -17.12
N ASP A 466 -14.00 -17.67 -16.83
CA ASP A 466 -15.23 -18.37 -16.45
C ASP A 466 -15.85 -17.82 -15.16
N ASP A 467 -15.03 -17.24 -14.31
CA ASP A 467 -15.48 -16.56 -13.07
C ASP A 467 -16.42 -15.35 -13.35
N LEU A 468 -16.45 -14.86 -14.57
CA LEU A 468 -17.32 -13.77 -15.00
C LEU A 468 -18.71 -14.23 -15.43
N LYS A 469 -18.88 -15.53 -15.66
CA LYS A 469 -20.20 -16.07 -16.01
C LYS A 469 -21.06 -16.07 -14.75
N PRO A 470 -22.28 -15.51 -14.80
CA PRO A 470 -23.18 -15.67 -13.67
C PRO A 470 -23.26 -17.16 -13.36
N ALA A 471 -23.10 -17.51 -12.10
CA ALA A 471 -23.20 -18.90 -11.65
C ALA A 471 -24.45 -19.48 -12.32
N ARG A 472 -24.28 -20.47 -13.18
CA ARG A 472 -25.40 -21.25 -13.67
C ARG A 472 -25.97 -21.94 -12.43
N ASN A 473 -27.12 -21.47 -11.97
CA ASN A 473 -27.88 -22.16 -10.95
C ASN A 473 -28.25 -23.54 -11.51
N ASN A 474 -27.30 -24.48 -11.43
CA ASN A 474 -27.58 -25.88 -11.61
C ASN A 474 -28.02 -26.43 -10.25
N SER A 475 -29.23 -26.21 -9.98
CA SER A 475 -30.17 -26.88 -9.08
C SER A 475 -31.12 -25.83 -8.51
N ALA A 476 -32.37 -26.06 -8.72
CA ALA A 476 -33.42 -25.32 -8.06
C ALA A 476 -33.45 -25.71 -6.58
N GLU A 477 -32.46 -25.22 -5.81
CA GLU A 477 -32.72 -25.00 -4.40
C GLU A 477 -33.29 -23.58 -4.32
N VAL A 478 -34.58 -23.52 -4.16
CA VAL A 478 -35.31 -22.29 -3.88
C VAL A 478 -34.74 -21.75 -2.56
N ASP A 479 -33.96 -20.68 -2.64
CA ASP A 479 -33.48 -20.01 -1.43
C ASP A 479 -34.69 -19.31 -0.79
N SER A 480 -35.34 -20.03 0.14
CA SER A 480 -36.45 -19.47 0.89
C SER A 480 -35.90 -18.81 2.15
N GLY A 481 -35.72 -17.49 2.05
CA GLY A 481 -35.35 -16.69 3.21
C GLY A 481 -36.50 -16.59 4.21
N ILE A 482 -36.19 -16.77 5.49
CA ILE A 482 -37.14 -16.50 6.58
C ILE A 482 -36.77 -15.14 7.16
N TYR A 483 -37.72 -14.21 7.13
CA TYR A 483 -37.53 -12.84 7.63
C TYR A 483 -38.47 -12.58 8.79
N THR A 484 -38.02 -11.84 9.78
CA THR A 484 -38.90 -11.29 10.81
C THR A 484 -39.35 -9.91 10.36
N VAL A 485 -40.64 -9.73 10.15
CA VAL A 485 -41.25 -8.47 9.72
C VAL A 485 -42.13 -7.94 10.83
N GLU A 486 -41.96 -6.69 11.21
CA GLU A 486 -42.78 -6.05 12.22
C GLU A 486 -43.85 -5.19 11.54
N VAL A 487 -45.12 -5.43 11.87
CA VAL A 487 -46.26 -4.68 11.34
C VAL A 487 -47.13 -4.27 12.53
N GLU A 488 -47.35 -2.96 12.70
CA GLU A 488 -48.18 -2.37 13.77
C GLU A 488 -47.78 -2.87 15.18
N GLY A 489 -46.47 -3.02 15.43
CA GLY A 489 -45.95 -3.43 16.73
C GLY A 489 -46.02 -4.94 17.01
N LYS A 490 -46.37 -5.75 16.00
CA LYS A 490 -46.34 -7.20 16.08
C LYS A 490 -45.31 -7.80 15.15
N SER A 491 -44.52 -8.75 15.64
CA SER A 491 -43.48 -9.43 14.86
C SER A 491 -44.02 -10.71 14.23
N TYR A 492 -43.78 -10.89 12.94
CA TYR A 492 -44.18 -12.03 12.14
C TYR A 492 -42.96 -12.66 11.48
N MET A 493 -42.87 -14.01 11.53
CA MET A 493 -41.91 -14.74 10.70
C MET A 493 -42.50 -14.91 9.29
N VAL A 494 -41.86 -14.36 8.29
CA VAL A 494 -42.30 -14.40 6.89
C VAL A 494 -41.30 -15.21 6.08
N ARG A 495 -41.77 -16.26 5.44
CA ARG A 495 -40.94 -16.99 4.47
C ARG A 495 -41.18 -16.42 3.09
N VAL A 496 -40.10 -15.96 2.46
CA VAL A 496 -40.16 -15.34 1.11
C VAL A 496 -39.42 -16.28 0.14
N SER A 497 -40.07 -16.61 -0.96
CA SER A 497 -39.45 -17.34 -2.07
C SER A 497 -39.54 -16.50 -3.34
N ASP A 498 -38.53 -16.63 -4.18
CA ASP A 498 -38.40 -15.84 -5.41
C ASP A 498 -39.60 -16.16 -6.35
N GLY A 499 -40.38 -15.12 -6.67
CA GLY A 499 -41.52 -15.21 -7.59
C GLY A 499 -42.80 -15.77 -6.99
N GLY A 500 -42.93 -15.82 -5.66
CA GLY A 500 -44.07 -16.45 -5.01
C GLY A 500 -44.93 -15.57 -4.12
N ASP A 501 -46.12 -16.05 -3.83
CA ASP A 501 -47.01 -15.48 -2.82
C ASP A 501 -46.52 -15.82 -1.39
N ILE A 502 -46.92 -15.03 -0.39
CA ILE A 502 -46.63 -15.30 1.02
C ILE A 502 -47.32 -16.60 1.41
N SER A 503 -46.53 -17.64 1.73
CA SER A 503 -47.05 -18.98 1.98
C SER A 503 -47.36 -19.31 3.43
N GLN A 504 -46.73 -18.64 4.40
CA GLN A 504 -47.02 -18.84 5.84
C GLN A 504 -46.69 -17.60 6.67
N LEU A 505 -47.60 -17.27 7.60
CA LEU A 505 -47.41 -16.24 8.63
C LEU A 505 -47.58 -16.91 9.99
N THR A 506 -46.57 -16.81 10.85
CA THR A 506 -46.64 -17.34 12.21
C THR A 506 -46.29 -16.22 13.20
N GLU A 507 -47.21 -15.98 14.13
CA GLU A 507 -47.03 -14.97 15.18
C GLU A 507 -46.07 -15.50 16.25
N LEU A 508 -45.04 -14.74 16.59
CA LEU A 508 -44.06 -15.10 17.60
C LEU A 508 -44.57 -14.75 19.01
N SER A 509 -44.77 -15.73 19.85
CA SER A 509 -45.05 -15.49 21.27
C SER A 509 -43.72 -15.28 22.02
N GLU A 510 -43.66 -14.20 22.80
CA GLU A 510 -42.50 -13.88 23.63
C GLU A 510 -42.24 -14.98 24.68
N SER A 511 -41.15 -15.74 24.51
CA SER A 511 -40.60 -16.54 25.58
C SER A 511 -39.27 -15.92 26.02
N LYS A 512 -39.24 -15.38 27.21
CA LYS A 512 -38.02 -14.90 27.85
C LYS A 512 -37.21 -16.13 28.35
N PRO A 513 -35.96 -16.29 27.91
CA PRO A 513 -35.11 -17.32 28.54
C PRO A 513 -34.68 -16.85 29.91
N ASN A 514 -34.94 -17.68 30.89
CA ASN A 514 -34.56 -17.44 32.28
C ASN A 514 -33.21 -18.14 32.51
N PHE A 515 -32.10 -17.37 32.45
CA PHE A 515 -30.81 -17.90 32.86
C PHE A 515 -30.48 -17.35 34.25
N GLY A 516 -30.72 -18.18 35.23
CA GLY A 516 -30.25 -17.90 36.58
C GLY A 516 -28.84 -18.41 36.77
N VAL A 517 -27.86 -17.55 36.81
CA VAL A 517 -26.55 -17.85 37.37
C VAL A 517 -26.24 -16.77 38.41
N GLN A 518 -26.13 -17.22 39.65
CA GLN A 518 -25.62 -16.36 40.71
C GLN A 518 -24.11 -16.18 40.54
N ALA A 519 -23.68 -14.96 40.20
CA ALA A 519 -22.28 -14.58 40.27
C ALA A 519 -22.08 -13.57 41.41
N LYS A 520 -21.00 -13.75 42.13
CA LYS A 520 -20.54 -12.82 43.19
C LYS A 520 -20.17 -11.46 42.57
N SER A 521 -20.51 -10.42 43.29
CA SER A 521 -20.39 -9.04 42.89
C SER A 521 -18.94 -8.55 42.74
N GLY A 522 -18.46 -8.41 41.55
CA GLY A 522 -17.45 -7.51 41.03
C GLY A 522 -18.01 -6.97 39.75
N GLU A 523 -17.85 -5.71 39.48
CA GLU A 523 -18.29 -5.10 38.22
C GLU A 523 -17.41 -5.66 37.11
N ILE A 524 -17.99 -6.49 36.22
CA ILE A 524 -17.25 -7.06 35.07
C ILE A 524 -17.16 -5.96 34.01
N ILE A 525 -15.95 -5.61 33.62
CA ILE A 525 -15.67 -4.62 32.59
C ILE A 525 -15.31 -5.38 31.31
N GLU A 526 -16.10 -5.19 30.27
CA GLU A 526 -15.83 -5.76 28.94
C GLU A 526 -14.89 -4.86 28.18
N VAL A 527 -13.81 -5.41 27.64
CA VAL A 527 -12.93 -4.72 26.72
C VAL A 527 -13.28 -5.20 25.31
N ALA A 528 -13.85 -4.30 24.52
CA ALA A 528 -14.33 -4.59 23.17
C ALA A 528 -13.34 -4.11 22.10
N ALA A 529 -13.37 -4.75 20.92
CA ALA A 529 -12.57 -4.37 19.78
C ALA A 529 -12.97 -2.97 19.28
N PRO A 530 -12.04 -2.01 19.24
CA PRO A 530 -12.35 -0.67 18.75
C PRO A 530 -12.39 -0.60 17.22
N LEU A 531 -11.89 -1.62 16.53
CA LEU A 531 -11.88 -1.70 15.07
C LEU A 531 -11.89 -3.17 14.63
N ALA A 532 -12.35 -3.40 13.41
CA ALA A 532 -12.34 -4.74 12.81
C ALA A 532 -10.92 -5.09 12.34
N GLY A 533 -10.50 -6.34 12.53
CA GLY A 533 -9.17 -6.79 12.15
C GLY A 533 -8.93 -8.24 12.56
N ASN A 534 -7.70 -8.68 12.43
CA ASN A 534 -7.29 -10.02 12.90
C ASN A 534 -6.49 -9.86 14.20
N VAL A 535 -6.73 -10.73 15.16
CA VAL A 535 -5.93 -10.77 16.39
C VAL A 535 -4.52 -11.22 16.05
N PHE A 536 -3.57 -10.31 16.16
CA PHE A 536 -2.16 -10.58 15.88
C PHE A 536 -1.52 -11.33 17.04
N ASN A 537 -1.74 -10.82 18.26
CA ASN A 537 -1.17 -11.41 19.47
C ASN A 537 -2.02 -11.02 20.68
N VAL A 538 -2.21 -11.96 21.61
CA VAL A 538 -2.81 -11.70 22.91
C VAL A 538 -1.66 -11.63 23.92
N ALA A 539 -1.53 -10.50 24.60
CA ALA A 539 -0.38 -10.18 25.46
C ALA A 539 -0.57 -10.55 26.92
N VAL A 540 -1.78 -11.02 27.30
CA VAL A 540 -2.15 -11.33 28.70
C VAL A 540 -2.77 -12.71 28.80
N GLU A 541 -2.75 -13.28 30.01
CA GLU A 541 -3.41 -14.56 30.33
C GLU A 541 -4.51 -14.35 31.35
N VAL A 542 -5.45 -15.31 31.43
CA VAL A 542 -6.51 -15.29 32.44
C VAL A 542 -5.85 -15.35 33.83
N GLY A 543 -6.19 -14.40 34.69
CA GLY A 543 -5.61 -14.26 36.02
C GLY A 543 -4.55 -13.16 36.14
N ASP A 544 -4.11 -12.59 35.03
CA ASP A 544 -3.13 -11.48 35.05
C ASP A 544 -3.77 -10.21 35.60
N ASN A 545 -2.98 -9.45 36.37
CA ASN A 545 -3.33 -8.10 36.77
C ASN A 545 -2.89 -7.12 35.68
N VAL A 546 -3.81 -6.33 35.16
CA VAL A 546 -3.52 -5.31 34.16
C VAL A 546 -3.85 -3.93 34.71
N SER A 547 -3.03 -2.95 34.37
CA SER A 547 -3.22 -1.54 34.71
C SER A 547 -3.92 -0.82 33.56
N GLU A 548 -4.64 0.25 33.87
CA GLU A 548 -5.19 1.15 32.83
C GLU A 548 -4.07 1.62 31.90
N GLY A 549 -4.27 1.48 30.59
CA GLY A 549 -3.29 1.83 29.56
C GLY A 549 -2.31 0.71 29.20
N GLU A 550 -2.31 -0.41 29.92
CA GLU A 550 -1.45 -1.57 29.63
C GLU A 550 -1.93 -2.31 28.37
N ILE A 551 -1.00 -2.78 27.55
CA ILE A 551 -1.31 -3.50 26.31
C ILE A 551 -1.85 -4.89 26.65
N ILE A 552 -3.06 -5.20 26.18
CA ILE A 552 -3.72 -6.47 26.45
C ILE A 552 -3.71 -7.40 25.20
N LEU A 553 -3.77 -6.82 24.02
CA LEU A 553 -3.61 -7.56 22.77
C LEU A 553 -3.26 -6.59 21.61
N VAL A 554 -2.86 -7.17 20.50
CA VAL A 554 -2.56 -6.41 19.27
C VAL A 554 -3.47 -6.93 18.16
N LEU A 555 -4.17 -6.02 17.47
CA LEU A 555 -4.95 -6.32 16.27
C LEU A 555 -4.17 -5.90 15.02
N GLU A 556 -4.20 -6.71 13.99
CA GLU A 556 -3.76 -6.29 12.65
C GLU A 556 -4.97 -5.79 11.86
N ALA A 557 -4.99 -4.51 11.55
CA ALA A 557 -6.00 -3.87 10.70
C ALA A 557 -5.29 -3.06 9.62
N MET A 558 -5.73 -3.16 8.37
CA MET A 558 -5.12 -2.45 7.22
C MET A 558 -3.61 -2.71 7.07
N LYS A 559 -3.14 -3.93 7.43
CA LYS A 559 -1.71 -4.30 7.43
C LYS A 559 -0.89 -3.52 8.46
N MET A 560 -1.53 -2.96 9.46
CA MET A 560 -0.90 -2.21 10.56
C MET A 560 -1.28 -2.84 11.89
N GLU A 561 -0.34 -2.82 12.83
CA GLU A 561 -0.55 -3.33 14.18
C GLU A 561 -1.15 -2.23 15.06
N THR A 562 -2.28 -2.51 15.69
CA THR A 562 -2.94 -1.60 16.62
C THR A 562 -2.95 -2.24 18.01
N GLU A 563 -2.26 -1.62 18.95
CA GLU A 563 -2.24 -2.04 20.35
C GLU A 563 -3.59 -1.73 20.99
N ILE A 564 -4.24 -2.73 21.55
CA ILE A 564 -5.45 -2.57 22.34
C ILE A 564 -5.00 -2.55 23.79
N ARG A 565 -5.33 -1.45 24.44
CA ARG A 565 -4.91 -1.18 25.81
C ARG A 565 -6.09 -1.29 26.75
N SER A 566 -5.83 -1.75 27.96
CA SER A 566 -6.85 -1.84 29.00
C SER A 566 -7.43 -0.45 29.30
N THR A 567 -8.75 -0.38 29.37
CA THR A 567 -9.48 0.85 29.72
C THR A 567 -9.59 1.05 31.24
N SER A 568 -9.17 0.05 32.01
CA SER A 568 -9.30 0.03 33.46
C SER A 568 -8.23 -0.86 34.09
N THR A 569 -7.92 -0.63 35.35
CA THR A 569 -7.11 -1.55 36.14
C THR A 569 -8.01 -2.69 36.66
N GLY A 570 -7.56 -3.94 36.53
CA GLY A 570 -8.33 -5.09 36.97
C GLY A 570 -7.61 -6.42 36.73
N VAL A 571 -8.26 -7.51 37.03
CA VAL A 571 -7.77 -8.88 36.78
C VAL A 571 -8.46 -9.44 35.55
N VAL A 572 -7.70 -10.01 34.62
CA VAL A 572 -8.27 -10.67 33.43
C VAL A 572 -9.07 -11.90 33.84
N THR A 573 -10.38 -11.85 33.66
CA THR A 573 -11.28 -12.93 34.07
C THR A 573 -11.55 -13.94 32.96
N GLN A 574 -11.63 -13.46 31.72
CA GLN A 574 -11.85 -14.33 30.55
C GLN A 574 -11.31 -13.66 29.28
N ILE A 575 -10.78 -14.47 28.39
CA ILE A 575 -10.32 -14.05 27.04
C ILE A 575 -11.17 -14.80 26.02
N TYR A 576 -11.76 -14.07 25.07
CA TYR A 576 -12.70 -14.61 24.08
C TYR A 576 -12.09 -14.83 22.71
N VAL A 577 -10.84 -14.41 22.52
CA VAL A 577 -10.17 -14.44 21.20
C VAL A 577 -8.78 -15.05 21.31
N ALA A 578 -8.31 -15.61 20.19
CA ALA A 578 -6.96 -16.17 20.06
C ALA A 578 -6.24 -15.53 18.86
N SER A 579 -4.92 -15.64 18.83
CA SER A 579 -4.13 -15.16 17.70
C SER A 579 -4.60 -15.82 16.39
N GLY A 580 -4.90 -15.01 15.39
CA GLY A 580 -5.44 -15.42 14.10
C GLY A 580 -6.95 -15.25 13.96
N ASP A 581 -7.67 -14.98 15.04
CA ASP A 581 -9.13 -14.80 14.98
C ASP A 581 -9.47 -13.44 14.32
N ALA A 582 -10.53 -13.43 13.50
CA ALA A 582 -11.09 -12.21 12.94
C ALA A 582 -12.13 -11.63 13.90
N VAL A 583 -12.03 -10.34 14.20
CA VAL A 583 -12.96 -9.62 15.09
C VAL A 583 -13.59 -8.42 14.38
N LYS A 584 -14.80 -8.08 14.80
CA LYS A 584 -15.54 -6.90 14.33
C LYS A 584 -15.55 -5.84 15.42
N VAL A 585 -15.84 -4.59 15.04
CA VAL A 585 -16.03 -3.51 16.01
C VAL A 585 -17.10 -3.90 17.03
N GLY A 586 -16.75 -3.79 18.31
CA GLY A 586 -17.64 -4.10 19.42
C GLY A 586 -17.59 -5.55 19.89
N ASP A 587 -16.91 -6.45 19.21
CA ASP A 587 -16.72 -7.83 19.70
C ASP A 587 -15.94 -7.79 21.01
N VAL A 588 -16.42 -8.53 22.02
CA VAL A 588 -15.75 -8.58 23.32
C VAL A 588 -14.46 -9.40 23.18
N LEU A 589 -13.33 -8.78 23.52
CA LEU A 589 -12.01 -9.40 23.43
C LEU A 589 -11.66 -10.14 24.73
N LEU A 590 -11.88 -9.47 25.84
CA LEU A 590 -11.68 -10.05 27.18
C LEU A 590 -12.50 -9.31 28.22
N THR A 591 -12.55 -9.85 29.42
CA THR A 591 -13.24 -9.22 30.55
C THR A 591 -12.29 -9.06 31.74
N LEU A 592 -12.49 -7.96 32.49
CA LEU A 592 -11.75 -7.61 33.70
C LEU A 592 -12.70 -7.56 34.89
N SER A 593 -12.17 -7.79 36.12
CA SER A 593 -12.91 -7.63 37.37
C SER A 593 -12.10 -6.86 38.41
#